data_36c3753c3b35ed7b808e3d8d44198560
#
_entry.id   36c3753c3b35ed7b808e3d8d44198560
#
_cell.length_a   1.000
_cell.length_b   1.000
_cell.length_c   1.000
_cell.angle_alpha   90.00
_cell.angle_beta   90.00
_cell.angle_gamma   90.00
#
_symmetry.space_group_name_H-M   'P 1'
#
loop_
_entity.id
_entity.type
_entity.pdbx_description
1 polymer ?
#
loop_
_entity_poly.entity_id
_entity_poly.type
_entity_poly.pdbx_seq_one_letter_code
_entity_poly.pdbx_strand_id
1 'polypeptide(L)'
;MKKSLLIWLVLGLLFTLYLIIPEPQLPPKDLPDSPKSNLNDDTRHMEDVIAYYTNRYRAEVMPYYLDQMDNSPFLNFALPNIVINHPPEFAETVFFDTKQSYYLEEIVHPFKSTLFVNGYEWENDVFTSKSSRRQYVQEFEGVVYNSKVTLRWINSNPLIRIAIFWAAWGILLTTVKMLIAEISYFFRFIKNNVIK
;
A
#
# COMPACT_ATOMS: atom_id res chain seq x y z
N MET A 1 27.64 16.23 -22.26
CA MET A 1 27.49 16.24 -20.79
C MET A 1 26.42 17.18 -20.24
N LYS A 2 26.44 18.48 -20.58
CA LYS A 2 25.46 19.44 -20.02
C LYS A 2 23.98 19.10 -20.35
N LYS A 3 23.69 18.64 -21.58
CA LYS A 3 22.32 18.28 -22.01
C LYS A 3 21.76 17.05 -21.28
N SER A 4 22.57 16.03 -21.07
CA SER A 4 22.14 14.82 -20.35
C SER A 4 21.84 15.10 -18.88
N LEU A 5 22.68 15.92 -18.23
CA LEU A 5 22.43 16.32 -16.84
C LEU A 5 21.12 17.11 -16.70
N LEU A 6 20.83 18.00 -17.65
CA LEU A 6 19.58 18.77 -17.66
C LEU A 6 18.36 17.83 -17.77
N ILE A 7 18.41 16.83 -18.65
CA ILE A 7 17.32 15.83 -18.79
C ILE A 7 17.11 15.10 -17.46
N TRP A 8 18.18 14.65 -16.81
CA TRP A 8 18.09 13.96 -15.51
C TRP A 8 17.47 14.86 -14.43
N LEU A 9 17.84 16.12 -14.38
CA LEU A 9 17.26 17.07 -13.44
C LEU A 9 15.78 17.32 -13.72
N VAL A 10 15.37 17.48 -14.98
CA VAL A 10 13.96 17.67 -15.36
C VAL A 10 13.14 16.44 -14.98
N LEU A 11 13.61 15.24 -15.28
CA LEU A 11 12.92 14.01 -14.90
C LEU A 11 12.81 13.87 -13.37
N GLY A 12 13.88 14.18 -12.64
CA GLY A 12 13.85 14.19 -11.17
C GLY A 12 12.83 15.20 -10.60
N LEU A 13 12.75 16.40 -11.18
CA LEU A 13 11.77 17.41 -10.78
C LEU A 13 10.32 16.97 -11.09
N LEU A 14 10.07 16.36 -12.25
CA LEU A 14 8.74 15.83 -12.59
C LEU A 14 8.31 14.76 -11.60
N PHE A 15 9.23 13.85 -11.22
CA PHE A 15 8.92 12.84 -10.21
C PHE A 15 8.72 13.45 -8.82
N THR A 16 9.47 14.50 -8.49
CA THR A 16 9.27 15.26 -7.24
C THR A 16 7.88 15.88 -7.18
N LEU A 17 7.39 16.44 -8.28
CA LEU A 17 6.00 16.94 -8.36
C LEU A 17 5.00 15.83 -8.06
N TYR A 18 5.19 14.63 -8.61
CA TYR A 18 4.35 13.47 -8.27
C TYR A 18 4.38 13.16 -6.75
N LEU A 19 5.56 13.20 -6.12
CA LEU A 19 5.70 12.93 -4.68
C LEU A 19 5.04 13.99 -3.79
N ILE A 20 4.88 15.23 -4.28
CA ILE A 20 4.25 16.35 -3.55
C ILE A 20 2.73 16.34 -3.72
N ILE A 21 2.20 15.82 -4.83
CA ILE A 21 0.75 15.75 -5.07
C ILE A 21 0.06 15.10 -3.86
N PRO A 22 -1.03 15.68 -3.34
CA PRO A 22 -1.74 15.14 -2.19
C PRO A 22 -2.11 13.66 -2.37
N GLU A 23 -2.03 12.93 -1.29
CA GLU A 23 -2.46 11.54 -1.21
C GLU A 23 -3.99 11.44 -1.19
N PRO A 24 -4.54 10.23 -1.43
CA PRO A 24 -5.90 9.93 -1.03
C PRO A 24 -6.11 10.31 0.43
N GLN A 25 -7.32 10.73 0.78
CA GLN A 25 -7.65 11.10 2.15
C GLN A 25 -7.48 9.89 3.07
N LEU A 26 -6.61 10.02 4.08
CA LEU A 26 -6.47 9.05 5.16
C LEU A 26 -6.71 9.74 6.51
N PRO A 27 -7.42 9.12 7.44
CA PRO A 27 -8.07 7.81 7.32
C PRO A 27 -9.09 7.75 6.17
N PRO A 28 -9.34 6.56 5.61
CA PRO A 28 -10.36 6.36 4.60
C PRO A 28 -11.74 6.68 5.20
N LYS A 29 -12.72 6.98 4.33
CA LYS A 29 -14.10 7.18 4.77
C LYS A 29 -14.64 5.92 5.42
N ASP A 30 -15.54 6.11 6.38
CA ASP A 30 -16.20 5.01 7.07
C ASP A 30 -16.92 4.08 6.09
N LEU A 31 -16.90 2.81 6.41
CA LEU A 31 -17.64 1.81 5.64
C LEU A 31 -19.15 2.07 5.81
N PRO A 32 -19.92 2.27 4.73
CA PRO A 32 -21.36 2.58 4.83
C PRO A 32 -22.13 1.47 5.55
N ASP A 33 -23.13 1.87 6.33
CA ASP A 33 -24.03 0.98 7.08
C ASP A 33 -23.30 -0.01 8.01
N SER A 34 -22.13 0.42 8.55
CA SER A 34 -21.27 -0.44 9.32
C SER A 34 -20.82 0.29 10.58
N PRO A 35 -21.27 -0.12 11.78
CA PRO A 35 -20.83 0.50 13.01
C PRO A 35 -19.34 0.29 13.24
N LYS A 36 -18.69 1.34 13.76
CA LYS A 36 -17.31 1.27 14.22
C LYS A 36 -17.23 0.49 15.53
N SER A 37 -16.22 -0.36 15.61
CA SER A 37 -15.90 -0.98 16.88
C SER A 37 -15.45 0.06 17.91
N ASN A 38 -15.98 -0.04 19.11
CA ASN A 38 -15.55 0.70 20.29
C ASN A 38 -14.80 -0.22 21.28
N LEU A 39 -14.50 -1.45 20.88
CA LEU A 39 -13.81 -2.43 21.71
C LEU A 39 -12.33 -2.07 21.83
N ASN A 40 -11.82 -2.13 23.04
CA ASN A 40 -10.41 -1.82 23.31
C ASN A 40 -9.43 -2.71 22.52
N ASP A 41 -9.80 -3.96 22.25
CA ASP A 41 -8.94 -4.91 21.56
C ASP A 41 -8.81 -4.61 20.06
N ASP A 42 -9.69 -3.80 19.48
CA ASP A 42 -9.68 -3.45 18.06
C ASP A 42 -8.84 -2.21 17.74
N THR A 43 -8.60 -1.33 18.71
CA THR A 43 -7.98 -0.02 18.48
C THR A 43 -6.91 0.35 19.50
N ARG A 44 -6.74 -0.45 20.56
CA ARG A 44 -6.01 -0.09 21.77
C ARG A 44 -4.52 0.22 21.60
N HIS A 45 -3.89 -0.37 20.59
CA HIS A 45 -2.42 -0.32 20.46
C HIS A 45 -1.94 0.41 19.21
N MET A 46 -2.85 0.91 18.38
CA MET A 46 -2.50 1.53 17.10
C MET A 46 -3.41 2.71 16.78
N GLU A 47 -2.81 3.88 16.61
CA GLU A 47 -3.55 5.10 16.23
C GLU A 47 -4.14 5.02 14.81
N ASP A 48 -3.53 4.20 13.94
CA ASP A 48 -3.87 4.10 12.52
C ASP A 48 -4.70 2.85 12.19
N VAL A 49 -5.54 2.39 13.13
CA VAL A 49 -6.40 1.20 12.99
C VAL A 49 -7.86 1.54 13.29
N ILE A 50 -8.76 1.07 12.44
CA ILE A 50 -10.22 1.15 12.65
C ILE A 50 -10.83 -0.20 12.30
N ALA A 51 -11.79 -0.67 13.12
CA ALA A 51 -12.56 -1.87 12.82
C ALA A 51 -14.04 -1.55 12.65
N TYR A 52 -14.70 -2.27 11.75
CA TYR A 52 -16.13 -2.17 11.45
C TYR A 52 -16.80 -3.54 11.55
N TYR A 53 -18.00 -3.56 12.07
CA TYR A 53 -18.92 -4.71 11.95
C TYR A 53 -19.87 -4.43 10.79
N THR A 54 -19.98 -5.39 9.86
CA THR A 54 -20.71 -5.16 8.62
C THR A 54 -21.37 -6.43 8.09
N ASN A 55 -22.43 -6.24 7.29
CA ASN A 55 -23.04 -7.32 6.52
C ASN A 55 -22.47 -7.42 5.09
N ARG A 56 -21.46 -6.57 4.76
CA ARG A 56 -20.79 -6.58 3.47
C ARG A 56 -19.69 -7.62 3.46
N TYR A 57 -19.52 -8.27 2.31
CA TYR A 57 -18.44 -9.22 2.06
C TYR A 57 -17.28 -8.55 1.31
N ARG A 58 -16.15 -9.25 1.23
CA ARG A 58 -14.94 -8.82 0.50
C ARG A 58 -15.24 -8.20 -0.87
N ALA A 59 -16.18 -8.82 -1.62
CA ALA A 59 -16.55 -8.37 -2.96
C ALA A 59 -17.16 -6.95 -3.01
N GLU A 60 -17.67 -6.44 -1.87
CA GLU A 60 -18.22 -5.09 -1.73
C GLU A 60 -17.25 -4.16 -1.02
N VAL A 61 -16.51 -4.68 -0.03
CA VAL A 61 -15.56 -3.92 0.79
C VAL A 61 -14.36 -3.47 -0.04
N MET A 62 -13.76 -4.38 -0.79
CA MET A 62 -12.55 -4.07 -1.54
C MET A 62 -12.75 -3.02 -2.64
N PRO A 63 -13.78 -3.09 -3.50
CA PRO A 63 -14.04 -2.03 -4.48
C PRO A 63 -14.28 -0.67 -3.84
N TYR A 64 -14.96 -0.61 -2.68
CA TYR A 64 -15.21 0.63 -1.95
C TYR A 64 -13.91 1.33 -1.53
N TYR A 65 -12.95 0.60 -0.96
CA TYR A 65 -11.67 1.18 -0.55
C TYR A 65 -10.72 1.41 -1.72
N LEU A 66 -10.78 0.59 -2.75
CA LEU A 66 -10.03 0.83 -3.98
C LEU A 66 -10.42 2.15 -4.64
N ASP A 67 -11.72 2.43 -4.78
CA ASP A 67 -12.22 3.70 -5.32
C ASP A 67 -11.72 4.90 -4.52
N GLN A 68 -11.68 4.81 -3.20
CA GLN A 68 -11.14 5.87 -2.34
C GLN A 68 -9.63 6.09 -2.52
N MET A 69 -8.88 5.00 -2.68
CA MET A 69 -7.42 5.06 -2.88
C MET A 69 -7.05 5.53 -4.30
N ASP A 70 -7.93 5.31 -5.30
CA ASP A 70 -7.74 5.78 -6.67
C ASP A 70 -8.09 7.26 -6.85
N ASN A 71 -8.96 7.81 -6.00
CA ASN A 71 -9.38 9.19 -6.07
C ASN A 71 -8.28 10.16 -5.62
N SER A 72 -7.33 10.44 -6.53
CA SER A 72 -6.39 11.53 -6.34
C SER A 72 -7.11 12.86 -6.59
N PRO A 73 -7.05 13.85 -5.67
CA PRO A 73 -7.72 15.15 -5.83
C PRO A 73 -7.12 16.01 -6.94
N PHE A 74 -6.03 15.59 -7.58
CA PHE A 74 -5.32 16.35 -8.62
C PHE A 74 -5.22 15.56 -9.93
N LEU A 75 -6.04 15.93 -10.92
CA LEU A 75 -5.90 15.63 -12.36
C LEU A 75 -5.75 14.14 -12.73
N ASN A 76 -6.14 13.19 -11.90
CA ASN A 76 -5.93 11.75 -12.14
C ASN A 76 -4.48 11.39 -12.53
N PHE A 77 -3.50 12.22 -12.19
CA PHE A 77 -2.09 12.00 -12.45
C PHE A 77 -1.49 11.20 -11.29
N ALA A 78 -2.03 10.03 -11.05
CA ALA A 78 -1.49 9.09 -10.09
C ALA A 78 -1.02 7.83 -10.80
N LEU A 79 0.01 7.20 -10.27
CA LEU A 79 0.31 5.83 -10.64
C LEU A 79 -0.85 4.95 -10.17
N PRO A 80 -1.24 3.91 -10.94
CA PRO A 80 -2.31 3.03 -10.53
C PRO A 80 -1.97 2.36 -9.19
N ASN A 81 -2.97 2.17 -8.35
CA ASN A 81 -2.81 1.42 -7.12
C ASN A 81 -2.44 -0.04 -7.42
N ILE A 82 -1.64 -0.61 -6.55
CA ILE A 82 -1.24 -2.01 -6.59
C ILE A 82 -1.96 -2.72 -5.45
N VAL A 83 -2.70 -3.79 -5.77
CA VAL A 83 -3.32 -4.64 -4.75
C VAL A 83 -2.46 -5.86 -4.54
N ILE A 84 -2.03 -6.06 -3.29
CA ILE A 84 -1.26 -7.22 -2.86
C ILE A 84 -2.15 -8.06 -1.96
N ASN A 85 -2.36 -9.33 -2.34
CA ASN A 85 -3.10 -10.28 -1.54
C ASN A 85 -2.10 -11.05 -0.66
N HIS A 86 -2.21 -10.88 0.65
CA HIS A 86 -1.37 -11.55 1.61
C HIS A 86 -2.05 -12.83 2.13
N PRO A 87 -1.28 -13.85 2.54
CA PRO A 87 -1.83 -14.98 3.29
C PRO A 87 -2.54 -14.46 4.56
N PRO A 88 -3.75 -14.95 4.88
CA PRO A 88 -4.51 -14.46 6.04
C PRO A 88 -3.78 -14.58 7.37
N GLU A 89 -2.85 -15.53 7.50
CA GLU A 89 -2.03 -15.75 8.69
C GLU A 89 -1.13 -14.55 9.02
N PHE A 90 -0.82 -13.70 8.02
CA PHE A 90 -0.03 -12.50 8.25
C PHE A 90 -0.82 -11.35 8.90
N ALA A 91 -2.13 -11.49 9.05
CA ALA A 91 -2.94 -10.48 9.70
C ALA A 91 -2.49 -10.18 11.13
N GLU A 92 -2.04 -11.20 11.88
CA GLU A 92 -1.51 -11.04 13.23
C GLU A 92 -0.27 -10.11 13.27
N THR A 93 0.58 -10.16 12.26
CA THR A 93 1.76 -9.28 12.18
C THR A 93 1.41 -7.85 11.81
N VAL A 94 0.33 -7.64 11.05
CA VAL A 94 -0.11 -6.31 10.61
C VAL A 94 -0.98 -5.63 11.66
N PHE A 95 -1.83 -6.38 12.36
CA PHE A 95 -2.85 -5.86 13.28
C PHE A 95 -2.65 -6.32 14.75
N PHE A 96 -1.52 -6.88 15.08
CA PHE A 96 -1.04 -7.40 16.38
C PHE A 96 -1.96 -8.39 17.11
N ASP A 97 -3.24 -8.10 17.30
CA ASP A 97 -4.16 -8.92 18.08
C ASP A 97 -5.21 -9.66 17.23
N THR A 98 -5.14 -9.54 15.91
CA THR A 98 -6.11 -10.19 15.03
C THR A 98 -5.75 -11.65 14.82
N LYS A 99 -6.46 -12.54 15.48
CA LYS A 99 -6.32 -14.00 15.33
C LYS A 99 -7.23 -14.61 14.25
N GLN A 100 -8.18 -13.83 13.76
CA GLN A 100 -9.16 -14.24 12.78
C GLN A 100 -9.03 -13.38 11.53
N SER A 101 -8.74 -14.03 10.42
CA SER A 101 -8.66 -13.40 9.11
C SER A 101 -9.15 -14.39 8.06
N TYR A 102 -9.96 -13.91 7.13
CA TYR A 102 -10.36 -14.65 5.94
C TYR A 102 -9.62 -14.14 4.71
N TYR A 103 -9.39 -12.82 4.65
CA TYR A 103 -8.56 -12.18 3.64
C TYR A 103 -7.76 -11.04 4.25
N LEU A 104 -6.57 -10.82 3.72
CA LEU A 104 -5.73 -9.68 4.01
C LEU A 104 -5.23 -9.10 2.70
N GLU A 105 -5.68 -7.90 2.38
CA GLU A 105 -5.27 -7.18 1.18
C GLU A 105 -4.59 -5.86 1.53
N GLU A 106 -3.57 -5.53 0.78
CA GLU A 106 -2.84 -4.28 0.89
C GLU A 106 -3.05 -3.48 -0.41
N ILE A 107 -3.63 -2.29 -0.29
CA ILE A 107 -3.79 -1.34 -1.38
C ILE A 107 -2.64 -0.35 -1.29
N VAL A 108 -1.66 -0.49 -2.17
CA VAL A 108 -0.46 0.35 -2.20
C VAL A 108 -0.67 1.51 -3.17
N HIS A 109 -0.63 2.72 -2.64
CA HIS A 109 -0.48 3.92 -3.47
C HIS A 109 1.02 4.18 -3.67
N PRO A 110 1.56 3.94 -4.87
CA PRO A 110 3.00 3.87 -5.08
C PRO A 110 3.77 5.06 -4.53
N PHE A 111 4.81 4.79 -3.74
CA PHE A 111 5.71 5.75 -3.09
C PHE A 111 5.07 6.69 -2.06
N LYS A 112 3.81 6.53 -1.70
CA LYS A 112 3.10 7.47 -0.83
C LYS A 112 2.53 6.82 0.42
N SER A 113 1.55 5.95 0.27
CA SER A 113 0.80 5.39 1.38
C SER A 113 0.33 3.98 1.06
N THR A 114 -0.09 3.27 2.07
CA THR A 114 -0.72 1.97 1.92
C THR A 114 -1.91 1.83 2.87
N LEU A 115 -2.91 1.09 2.44
CA LEU A 115 -4.08 0.72 3.22
C LEU A 115 -4.17 -0.80 3.28
N PHE A 116 -4.02 -1.36 4.47
CA PHE A 116 -4.32 -2.76 4.73
C PHE A 116 -5.80 -2.93 5.05
N VAL A 117 -6.43 -3.89 4.40
CA VAL A 117 -7.81 -4.28 4.60
C VAL A 117 -7.83 -5.74 5.02
N ASN A 118 -8.12 -5.98 6.29
CA ASN A 118 -8.30 -7.31 6.84
C ASN A 118 -9.78 -7.58 7.05
N GLY A 119 -10.31 -8.67 6.50
CA GLY A 119 -11.69 -9.08 6.69
C GLY A 119 -11.80 -10.48 7.25
N TYR A 120 -12.70 -10.63 8.21
CA TYR A 120 -13.11 -11.93 8.71
C TYR A 120 -14.60 -12.14 8.41
N GLU A 121 -14.88 -13.16 7.61
CA GLU A 121 -16.21 -13.58 7.19
C GLU A 121 -16.51 -14.95 7.78
N TRP A 122 -17.23 -14.98 8.89
CA TRP A 122 -17.41 -16.22 9.64
C TRP A 122 -18.12 -17.33 8.85
N GLU A 123 -19.02 -17.01 7.94
CA GLU A 123 -19.68 -17.99 7.08
C GLU A 123 -18.74 -18.59 6.04
N ASN A 124 -17.79 -17.81 5.56
CA ASN A 124 -16.88 -18.15 4.48
C ASN A 124 -15.53 -18.69 4.99
N ASP A 125 -15.33 -18.71 6.30
CA ASP A 125 -14.08 -19.18 6.92
C ASP A 125 -13.78 -20.63 6.51
N VAL A 126 -12.75 -20.80 5.70
CA VAL A 126 -12.31 -22.11 5.20
C VAL A 126 -11.44 -22.87 6.20
N PHE A 127 -10.90 -22.17 7.20
CA PHE A 127 -10.03 -22.76 8.23
C PHE A 127 -10.82 -23.41 9.36
N THR A 128 -12.08 -23.05 9.53
CA THR A 128 -12.96 -23.60 10.55
C THR A 128 -13.99 -24.54 9.93
N SER A 129 -14.24 -25.68 10.58
CA SER A 129 -15.28 -26.63 10.14
C SER A 129 -16.66 -25.96 10.11
N LYS A 130 -17.49 -26.26 9.13
CA LYS A 130 -18.83 -25.65 8.98
C LYS A 130 -19.69 -25.75 10.25
N SER A 131 -19.56 -26.81 11.01
CA SER A 131 -20.31 -27.02 12.27
C SER A 131 -19.84 -26.09 13.39
N SER A 132 -18.56 -25.65 13.35
CA SER A 132 -17.96 -24.81 14.39
C SER A 132 -18.00 -23.32 14.06
N ARG A 133 -18.31 -22.93 12.81
CA ARG A 133 -18.29 -21.53 12.38
C ARG A 133 -19.20 -20.61 13.20
N ARG A 134 -20.34 -21.12 13.67
CA ARG A 134 -21.26 -20.35 14.51
C ARG A 134 -20.65 -19.87 15.83
N GLN A 135 -19.56 -20.49 16.30
CA GLN A 135 -18.85 -20.04 17.51
C GLN A 135 -18.04 -18.76 17.28
N TYR A 136 -17.80 -18.40 16.03
CA TYR A 136 -17.00 -17.24 15.61
C TYR A 136 -17.84 -16.14 14.96
N VAL A 137 -19.15 -16.18 15.20
CA VAL A 137 -20.09 -15.13 14.75
C VAL A 137 -19.64 -13.78 15.29
N GLN A 138 -19.70 -12.78 14.46
CA GLN A 138 -19.35 -11.42 14.84
C GLN A 138 -20.58 -10.73 15.42
N GLU A 139 -20.60 -10.53 16.73
CA GLU A 139 -21.67 -9.83 17.44
C GLU A 139 -21.15 -8.50 17.98
N PHE A 140 -21.89 -7.43 17.75
CA PHE A 140 -21.60 -6.11 18.26
C PHE A 140 -22.90 -5.42 18.69
N GLU A 141 -22.97 -4.96 19.94
CA GLU A 141 -24.16 -4.32 20.55
C GLU A 141 -25.44 -5.15 20.42
N GLY A 142 -25.32 -6.48 20.53
CA GLY A 142 -26.46 -7.40 20.44
C GLY A 142 -26.94 -7.68 19.01
N VAL A 143 -26.25 -7.17 18.00
CA VAL A 143 -26.53 -7.41 16.58
C VAL A 143 -25.45 -8.33 15.99
N VAL A 144 -25.90 -9.33 15.23
CA VAL A 144 -25.03 -10.26 14.52
C VAL A 144 -24.70 -9.69 13.13
N TYR A 145 -23.41 -9.68 12.78
CA TYR A 145 -22.89 -9.22 11.49
C TYR A 145 -22.23 -10.36 10.73
N ASN A 146 -22.26 -10.30 9.40
CA ASN A 146 -21.66 -11.31 8.53
C ASN A 146 -20.13 -11.26 8.55
N SER A 147 -19.58 -10.08 8.75
CA SER A 147 -18.13 -9.89 8.74
C SER A 147 -17.67 -8.79 9.69
N LYS A 148 -16.39 -8.86 10.02
CA LYS A 148 -15.63 -7.79 10.69
C LYS A 148 -14.51 -7.37 9.75
N VAL A 149 -14.41 -6.06 9.50
CA VAL A 149 -13.38 -5.48 8.63
C VAL A 149 -12.50 -4.58 9.46
N THR A 150 -11.20 -4.84 9.47
CA THR A 150 -10.21 -4.02 10.17
C THR A 150 -9.31 -3.36 9.14
N LEU A 151 -9.17 -2.06 9.25
CA LEU A 151 -8.33 -1.22 8.40
C LEU A 151 -7.12 -0.76 9.18
N ARG A 152 -5.98 -0.73 8.50
CA ARG A 152 -4.78 -0.05 8.97
C ARG A 152 -4.18 0.75 7.83
N TRP A 153 -3.87 2.02 8.06
CA TRP A 153 -3.22 2.85 7.05
C TRP A 153 -1.83 3.29 7.51
N ILE A 154 -0.93 3.37 6.55
CA ILE A 154 0.43 3.83 6.78
C ILE A 154 0.72 4.97 5.82
N ASN A 155 1.01 6.14 6.37
CA ASN A 155 1.41 7.32 5.62
C ASN A 155 2.91 7.52 5.66
N SER A 156 3.50 7.89 4.54
CA SER A 156 4.88 8.35 4.51
C SER A 156 4.94 9.88 4.60
N ASN A 157 5.92 10.38 5.35
CA ASN A 157 6.16 11.83 5.41
C ASN A 157 6.68 12.34 4.05
N PRO A 158 6.04 13.36 3.43
CA PRO A 158 6.43 13.88 2.14
C PRO A 158 7.90 14.34 2.06
N LEU A 159 8.41 14.97 3.11
CA LEU A 159 9.80 15.43 3.14
C LEU A 159 10.79 14.27 3.16
N ILE A 160 10.48 13.22 3.92
CA ILE A 160 11.33 12.02 4.01
C ILE A 160 11.37 11.31 2.65
N ARG A 161 10.23 11.11 2.01
CA ARG A 161 10.19 10.45 0.68
C ARG A 161 10.89 11.25 -0.40
N ILE A 162 10.80 12.60 -0.39
CA ILE A 162 11.55 13.45 -1.31
C ILE A 162 13.06 13.32 -1.05
N ALA A 163 13.48 13.35 0.20
CA ALA A 163 14.89 13.20 0.56
C ALA A 163 15.46 11.84 0.11
N ILE A 164 14.74 10.75 0.39
CA ILE A 164 15.11 9.40 -0.05
C ILE A 164 15.16 9.32 -1.59
N PHE A 165 14.16 9.88 -2.27
CA PHE A 165 14.14 9.92 -3.73
C PHE A 165 15.38 10.60 -4.30
N TRP A 166 15.73 11.82 -3.85
CA TRP A 166 16.88 12.53 -4.37
C TRP A 166 18.20 11.87 -4.04
N ALA A 167 18.33 11.21 -2.89
CA ALA A 167 19.50 10.40 -2.57
C ALA A 167 19.64 9.21 -3.55
N ALA A 168 18.55 8.45 -3.75
CA ALA A 168 18.52 7.33 -4.69
C ALA A 168 18.76 7.79 -6.14
N TRP A 169 18.17 8.93 -6.54
CA TRP A 169 18.34 9.52 -7.86
C TRP A 169 19.79 9.93 -8.13
N GLY A 170 20.47 10.51 -7.13
CA GLY A 170 21.88 10.85 -7.18
C GLY A 170 22.79 9.61 -7.33
N ILE A 171 22.51 8.54 -6.57
CA ILE A 171 23.21 7.26 -6.69
C ILE A 171 23.01 6.68 -8.09
N LEU A 172 21.79 6.63 -8.58
CA LEU A 172 21.49 6.13 -9.91
C LEU A 172 22.24 6.91 -11.00
N LEU A 173 22.27 8.24 -10.91
CA LEU A 173 23.01 9.07 -11.86
C LEU A 173 24.50 8.78 -11.86
N THR A 174 25.11 8.60 -10.69
CA THR A 174 26.54 8.28 -10.57
C THR A 174 26.84 6.90 -11.13
N THR A 175 26.02 5.90 -10.80
CA THR A 175 26.15 4.52 -11.30
C THR A 175 26.05 4.46 -12.83
N VAL A 176 25.05 5.13 -13.41
CA VAL A 176 24.89 5.19 -14.87
C VAL A 176 26.11 5.84 -15.55
N LYS A 177 26.64 6.93 -14.98
CA LYS A 177 27.87 7.56 -15.51
C LYS A 177 29.07 6.64 -15.46
N MET A 178 29.25 5.89 -14.36
CA MET A 178 30.34 4.92 -14.22
C MET A 178 30.19 3.80 -15.26
N LEU A 179 29.01 3.22 -15.43
CA LEU A 179 28.75 2.19 -16.43
C LEU A 179 29.03 2.68 -17.86
N ILE A 180 28.62 3.88 -18.22
CA ILE A 180 28.91 4.46 -19.54
C ILE A 180 30.44 4.65 -19.74
N ALA A 181 31.16 5.07 -18.70
CA ALA A 181 32.60 5.22 -18.76
C ALA A 181 33.30 3.87 -18.98
N GLU A 182 32.92 2.83 -18.23
CA GLU A 182 33.45 1.47 -18.38
C GLU A 182 33.20 0.87 -19.78
N ILE A 183 31.96 1.00 -20.25
CA ILE A 183 31.59 0.54 -21.60
C ILE A 183 32.40 1.28 -22.66
N SER A 184 32.59 2.59 -22.52
CA SER A 184 33.36 3.41 -23.45
C SER A 184 34.85 3.02 -23.42
N TYR A 185 35.39 2.70 -22.25
CA TYR A 185 36.74 2.19 -22.09
C TYR A 185 36.91 0.83 -22.78
N PHE A 186 35.98 -0.09 -22.56
CA PHE A 186 36.01 -1.42 -23.17
C PHE A 186 35.99 -1.36 -24.71
N PHE A 187 35.12 -0.53 -25.30
CA PHE A 187 35.09 -0.36 -26.76
C PHE A 187 36.37 0.26 -27.31
N ARG A 188 37.00 1.20 -26.61
CA ARG A 188 38.30 1.74 -27.01
C ARG A 188 39.41 0.70 -26.95
N PHE A 189 39.40 -0.14 -25.91
CA PHE A 189 40.33 -1.24 -25.76
C PHE A 189 40.25 -2.24 -26.92
N ILE A 190 39.03 -2.68 -27.28
CA ILE A 190 38.80 -3.58 -28.42
C ILE A 190 39.29 -2.94 -29.72
N LYS A 191 38.89 -1.69 -29.97
CA LYS A 191 39.30 -0.98 -31.19
C LYS A 191 40.82 -0.90 -31.34
N ASN A 192 41.52 -0.68 -30.26
CA ASN A 192 42.98 -0.48 -30.29
C ASN A 192 43.77 -1.79 -30.33
N ASN A 193 43.24 -2.92 -29.82
CA ASN A 193 43.99 -4.16 -29.65
C ASN A 193 43.48 -5.33 -30.52
N VAL A 194 42.23 -5.28 -31.00
CA VAL A 194 41.62 -6.41 -31.72
C VAL A 194 41.40 -6.08 -33.22
N ILE A 195 41.17 -4.80 -33.52
CA ILE A 195 40.94 -4.34 -34.92
C ILE A 195 42.18 -3.59 -35.38
N LYS A 196 43.23 -4.38 -35.68
CA LYS A 196 44.38 -3.93 -36.45
C LYS A 196 44.37 -4.58 -37.83
#